data_7694f55610fa5cab94c27ef2e9e7b2d0
#
_entry.id   7694f55610fa5cab94c27ef2e9e7b2d0
#
_cell.length_a   1.000
_cell.length_b   1.000
_cell.length_c   1.000
_cell.angle_alpha   90.00
_cell.angle_beta   90.00
_cell.angle_gamma   90.00
#
_symmetry.space_group_name_H-M   'P 1'
#
loop_
_entity.id
_entity.type
_entity.pdbx_description
1 polymer ?
#
loop_
_entity_poly.entity_id
_entity_poly.type
_entity_poly.pdbx_seq_one_letter_code
_entity_poly.pdbx_strand_id
1 'polypeptide(L)'
;PQDTDNRLLFVPFDNDGFITYGSLPLSQSKSASAIHASGPLARDTISFEVTSIFNGGSQNGLVIGSVEHDTWKSAIRMVGSRDNRSITKLECYSGASHSATRDDKVHGSIKSTTVKSSRMFVGFFDDWRLGMETFGEANAAVVPKREWTKGTPFGWNSWGGMSTHVNYEGVLSASDFVKEYLQGKGGFGASGVVFVGLDSYWDNLNWEQLEDFARHCIANGQVPGIYWTPFNDWFPDNERDIEGNNGYKYSQSHLKVNGQKRKLYGAGCMDPTAPATLSRINYFIDKFKAAGFKYLKLDFLTAGM
;
A
#
# COMPACT_ATOMS: atom_id res chain seq x y z
N PRO A 1 -21.01 -3.64 -28.43
CA PRO A 1 -21.09 -2.24 -28.08
C PRO A 1 -19.67 -1.70 -28.08
N GLN A 2 -19.37 -0.83 -29.03
CA GLN A 2 -18.10 -0.14 -29.05
C GLN A 2 -18.14 0.81 -27.85
N ASP A 3 -17.36 0.52 -26.82
CA ASP A 3 -17.11 1.45 -25.73
C ASP A 3 -16.17 2.53 -26.28
N THR A 4 -16.75 3.51 -26.96
CA THR A 4 -16.03 4.65 -27.52
C THR A 4 -15.80 5.74 -26.47
N ASP A 5 -16.17 5.49 -25.24
CA ASP A 5 -16.06 6.47 -24.17
C ASP A 5 -14.60 6.69 -23.77
N ASN A 6 -14.25 7.93 -23.61
CA ASN A 6 -13.01 8.28 -22.94
C ASN A 6 -13.08 7.86 -21.46
N ARG A 7 -12.01 7.26 -20.98
CA ARG A 7 -11.93 6.68 -19.65
C ARG A 7 -10.78 7.29 -18.86
N LEU A 8 -10.90 7.17 -17.58
CA LEU A 8 -9.87 7.59 -16.62
C LEU A 8 -9.46 6.39 -15.76
N LEU A 9 -8.18 6.18 -15.59
CA LEU A 9 -7.66 5.35 -14.52
C LEU A 9 -7.68 6.16 -13.22
N PHE A 10 -8.51 5.77 -12.28
CA PHE A 10 -8.55 6.38 -10.96
C PHE A 10 -7.63 5.63 -10.00
N VAL A 11 -6.70 6.33 -9.38
CA VAL A 11 -5.82 5.82 -8.33
C VAL A 11 -6.17 6.53 -7.02
N PRO A 12 -6.72 5.83 -6.01
CA PRO A 12 -7.03 6.42 -4.70
C PRO A 12 -5.75 6.78 -3.96
N PHE A 13 -5.86 7.67 -2.98
CA PHE A 13 -4.73 8.16 -2.18
C PHE A 13 -3.97 7.03 -1.48
N ASP A 14 -4.69 6.15 -0.85
CA ASP A 14 -4.18 4.93 -0.28
C ASP A 14 -5.14 3.78 -0.62
N ASN A 15 -4.84 2.59 -0.20
CA ASN A 15 -5.72 1.45 -0.38
C ASN A 15 -6.94 1.52 0.56
N ASP A 16 -7.50 2.70 0.73
CA ASP A 16 -8.59 2.99 1.65
C ASP A 16 -9.83 2.17 1.33
N GLY A 17 -10.29 1.40 2.29
CA GLY A 17 -11.53 0.65 2.21
C GLY A 17 -11.55 -0.45 1.15
N PHE A 18 -10.38 -0.99 0.76
CA PHE A 18 -10.28 -2.05 -0.26
C PHE A 18 -10.85 -1.64 -1.62
N ILE A 19 -10.69 -0.37 -1.96
CA ILE A 19 -11.17 0.16 -3.23
C ILE A 19 -10.35 -0.43 -4.36
N THR A 20 -11.04 -1.00 -5.32
CA THR A 20 -10.41 -1.52 -6.53
C THR A 20 -10.01 -0.37 -7.43
N TYR A 21 -8.75 -0.33 -7.83
CA TYR A 21 -8.34 0.51 -8.93
C TYR A 21 -9.16 0.16 -10.17
N GLY A 22 -9.73 1.16 -10.81
CA GLY A 22 -10.60 0.91 -11.93
C GLY A 22 -10.54 1.99 -12.99
N SER A 23 -10.83 1.62 -14.22
CA SER A 23 -11.08 2.58 -15.26
C SER A 23 -12.55 2.99 -15.23
N LEU A 24 -12.77 4.29 -15.11
CA LEU A 24 -14.10 4.88 -15.10
C LEU A 24 -14.34 5.65 -16.40
N PRO A 25 -15.51 5.53 -17.06
CA PRO A 25 -15.89 6.48 -18.09
C PRO A 25 -15.78 7.89 -17.57
N LEU A 26 -15.27 8.85 -18.34
CA LEU A 26 -15.20 10.27 -17.93
C LEU A 26 -16.54 10.82 -17.49
N SER A 27 -17.61 10.29 -18.10
CA SER A 27 -19.00 10.59 -17.73
C SER A 27 -19.37 10.16 -16.31
N GLN A 28 -18.65 9.20 -15.74
CA GLN A 28 -18.91 8.58 -14.44
C GLN A 28 -17.79 8.78 -13.45
N SER A 29 -16.79 9.61 -13.77
CA SER A 29 -15.70 9.88 -12.85
C SER A 29 -16.26 10.49 -11.55
N LYS A 30 -15.95 9.83 -10.44
CA LYS A 30 -16.34 10.30 -9.09
C LYS A 30 -15.24 11.19 -8.56
N SER A 31 -15.59 12.21 -7.81
CA SER A 31 -14.60 12.92 -7.01
C SER A 31 -13.99 11.96 -5.98
N ALA A 32 -12.79 12.25 -5.50
CA ALA A 32 -12.14 11.47 -4.46
C ALA A 32 -13.01 11.37 -3.18
N SER A 33 -13.86 12.37 -2.92
CA SER A 33 -14.87 12.37 -1.85
C SER A 33 -16.01 11.38 -2.07
N ALA A 34 -16.20 10.88 -3.28
CA ALA A 34 -17.30 9.96 -3.60
C ALA A 34 -16.93 8.48 -3.45
N ILE A 35 -15.75 8.16 -2.94
CA ILE A 35 -15.33 6.79 -2.66
C ILE A 35 -16.30 6.09 -1.71
N HIS A 36 -16.89 6.83 -0.78
CA HIS A 36 -17.89 6.35 0.17
C HIS A 36 -19.28 6.96 0.00
N ALA A 37 -19.50 7.82 -0.99
CA ALA A 37 -20.77 8.53 -1.12
C ALA A 37 -21.58 8.03 -2.31
N SER A 38 -22.85 7.74 -2.06
CA SER A 38 -23.90 7.58 -3.06
C SER A 38 -24.35 8.92 -3.67
N GLY A 39 -23.41 9.86 -3.85
CA GLY A 39 -23.69 11.20 -4.38
C GLY A 39 -23.65 11.27 -5.91
N PRO A 40 -24.13 12.37 -6.50
CA PRO A 40 -24.09 12.58 -7.93
C PRO A 40 -22.64 12.55 -8.44
N LEU A 41 -22.44 11.96 -9.61
CA LEU A 41 -21.17 11.80 -10.27
C LEU A 41 -20.55 13.19 -10.55
N ALA A 42 -19.44 13.49 -9.88
CA ALA A 42 -18.68 14.68 -10.17
C ALA A 42 -17.73 14.40 -11.35
N ARG A 43 -17.70 15.34 -12.30
CA ARG A 43 -16.77 15.32 -13.44
C ARG A 43 -15.38 15.83 -13.04
N ASP A 44 -15.15 15.96 -11.75
CA ASP A 44 -13.95 16.47 -11.14
C ASP A 44 -13.35 15.32 -10.32
N THR A 45 -12.22 14.82 -10.75
CA THR A 45 -11.57 13.65 -10.16
C THR A 45 -10.13 13.98 -9.83
N ILE A 46 -9.69 13.58 -8.63
CA ILE A 46 -8.31 13.64 -8.19
C ILE A 46 -7.78 12.21 -8.11
N SER A 47 -6.76 11.91 -8.90
CA SER A 47 -6.00 10.67 -8.85
C SER A 47 -4.66 10.93 -8.18
N PHE A 48 -4.20 10.01 -7.34
CA PHE A 48 -2.96 10.19 -6.61
C PHE A 48 -1.81 9.47 -7.30
N GLU A 49 -0.65 10.11 -7.31
CA GLU A 49 0.61 9.66 -7.93
C GLU A 49 0.58 9.54 -9.45
N VAL A 50 -0.42 8.88 -10.01
CA VAL A 50 -0.51 8.60 -11.45
C VAL A 50 -1.96 8.53 -11.91
N THR A 51 -2.18 8.86 -13.18
CA THR A 51 -3.45 8.62 -13.88
C THR A 51 -3.19 8.32 -15.35
N SER A 52 -4.16 7.69 -15.98
CA SER A 52 -4.21 7.60 -17.43
C SER A 52 -5.59 8.04 -17.93
N ILE A 53 -5.59 8.76 -19.03
CA ILE A 53 -6.79 9.21 -19.74
C ILE A 53 -6.74 8.58 -21.11
N PHE A 54 -7.64 7.69 -21.41
CA PHE A 54 -7.54 6.86 -22.62
C PHE A 54 -8.91 6.60 -23.25
N ASN A 55 -8.89 6.24 -24.52
CA ASN A 55 -10.08 5.79 -25.23
C ASN A 55 -10.32 4.31 -25.01
N GLY A 56 -11.52 3.92 -24.57
CA GLY A 56 -11.87 2.54 -24.25
C GLY A 56 -11.88 1.59 -25.47
N GLY A 57 -12.08 2.14 -26.68
CA GLY A 57 -12.07 1.37 -27.92
C GLY A 57 -10.66 1.19 -28.50
N SER A 58 -9.96 2.30 -28.76
CA SER A 58 -8.62 2.29 -29.38
C SER A 58 -7.48 2.01 -28.41
N GLN A 59 -7.71 2.16 -27.13
CA GLN A 59 -6.73 2.03 -26.03
C GLN A 59 -5.63 3.09 -26.04
N ASN A 60 -5.59 4.01 -27.01
CA ASN A 60 -4.63 5.09 -26.98
C ASN A 60 -4.93 6.06 -25.84
N GLY A 61 -3.90 6.65 -25.27
CA GLY A 61 -4.10 7.51 -24.11
C GLY A 61 -2.87 8.25 -23.62
N LEU A 62 -3.18 9.21 -22.75
CA LEU A 62 -2.23 10.03 -22.03
C LEU A 62 -1.95 9.39 -20.67
N VAL A 63 -0.68 9.25 -20.29
CA VAL A 63 -0.26 8.86 -18.95
C VAL A 63 0.44 10.05 -18.29
N ILE A 64 0.04 10.38 -17.07
CA ILE A 64 0.63 11.45 -16.27
C ILE A 64 0.88 10.90 -14.86
N GLY A 65 2.07 11.13 -14.33
CA GLY A 65 2.40 10.70 -12.97
C GLY A 65 3.64 11.36 -12.40
N SER A 66 3.77 11.35 -11.08
CA SER A 66 4.97 11.78 -10.39
C SER A 66 6.03 10.69 -10.45
N VAL A 67 7.29 11.07 -10.69
CA VAL A 67 8.45 10.17 -10.63
C VAL A 67 9.40 10.53 -9.49
N GLU A 68 9.00 11.44 -8.62
CA GLU A 68 9.70 11.79 -7.38
C GLU A 68 8.73 11.69 -6.20
N HIS A 69 9.09 10.92 -5.17
CA HIS A 69 8.22 10.57 -4.04
C HIS A 69 8.86 10.83 -2.67
N ASP A 70 9.98 11.55 -2.64
CA ASP A 70 10.79 11.79 -1.43
C ASP A 70 10.34 13.02 -0.62
N THR A 71 9.70 13.98 -1.28
CA THR A 71 9.35 15.27 -0.65
C THR A 71 7.85 15.53 -0.63
N TRP A 72 7.16 15.27 -1.74
CA TRP A 72 5.77 15.64 -1.94
C TRP A 72 4.87 14.43 -2.19
N LYS A 73 3.70 14.45 -1.60
CA LYS A 73 2.57 13.67 -2.09
C LYS A 73 2.02 14.33 -3.32
N SER A 74 1.88 13.61 -4.39
CA SER A 74 1.47 14.13 -5.69
C SER A 74 0.05 13.71 -6.03
N ALA A 75 -0.67 14.59 -6.70
CA ALA A 75 -1.99 14.28 -7.22
C ALA A 75 -2.21 14.93 -8.58
N ILE A 76 -3.06 14.33 -9.37
CA ILE A 76 -3.49 14.82 -10.67
C ILE A 76 -5.00 15.03 -10.63
N ARG A 77 -5.42 16.28 -10.77
CA ARG A 77 -6.83 16.64 -10.87
C ARG A 77 -7.23 16.78 -12.32
N MET A 78 -8.34 16.19 -12.66
CA MET A 78 -8.91 16.27 -13.99
C MET A 78 -10.38 16.69 -13.89
N VAL A 79 -10.77 17.64 -14.76
CA VAL A 79 -12.16 18.04 -14.92
C VAL A 79 -12.59 17.74 -16.36
N GLY A 80 -13.60 16.92 -16.51
CA GLY A 80 -14.21 16.61 -17.81
C GLY A 80 -15.25 17.65 -18.22
N SER A 81 -15.46 17.77 -19.54
CA SER A 81 -16.56 18.56 -20.10
C SER A 81 -17.92 17.91 -19.83
N ARG A 82 -18.99 18.70 -19.96
CA ARG A 82 -20.36 18.20 -19.73
C ARG A 82 -20.79 17.13 -20.74
N ASP A 83 -20.25 17.16 -21.93
CA ASP A 83 -20.50 16.19 -23.03
C ASP A 83 -19.57 14.99 -23.02
N ASN A 84 -18.64 14.94 -22.05
CA ASN A 84 -17.63 13.86 -21.85
C ASN A 84 -16.66 13.65 -23.02
N ARG A 85 -16.52 14.64 -23.90
CA ARG A 85 -15.68 14.53 -25.11
C ARG A 85 -14.32 15.17 -24.93
N SER A 86 -14.17 16.05 -23.92
CA SER A 86 -12.93 16.76 -23.69
C SER A 86 -12.62 16.94 -22.21
N ILE A 87 -11.36 17.19 -21.95
CA ILE A 87 -10.88 17.61 -20.63
C ILE A 87 -10.81 19.13 -20.64
N THR A 88 -11.45 19.76 -19.69
CA THR A 88 -11.46 21.21 -19.55
C THR A 88 -10.38 21.72 -18.61
N LYS A 89 -9.89 20.85 -17.71
CA LYS A 89 -8.84 21.18 -16.75
C LYS A 89 -8.01 19.95 -16.41
N LEU A 90 -6.70 20.14 -16.35
CA LEU A 90 -5.72 19.16 -15.91
C LEU A 90 -4.70 19.87 -15.03
N GLU A 91 -4.56 19.46 -13.78
CA GLU A 91 -3.66 20.05 -12.80
C GLU A 91 -2.85 18.98 -12.09
N CYS A 92 -1.54 19.23 -11.97
CA CYS A 92 -0.65 18.40 -11.15
C CYS A 92 -0.36 19.16 -9.85
N TYR A 93 -0.50 18.47 -8.74
CA TYR A 93 -0.23 19.02 -7.41
C TYR A 93 0.99 18.35 -6.81
N SER A 94 1.82 19.14 -6.14
CA SER A 94 2.86 18.69 -5.22
C SER A 94 2.49 19.15 -3.83
N GLY A 95 2.39 18.23 -2.87
CA GLY A 95 1.86 18.50 -1.54
C GLY A 95 0.33 18.35 -1.47
N ALA A 96 -0.20 17.27 -2.02
CA ALA A 96 -1.64 16.99 -2.00
C ALA A 96 -2.06 16.38 -0.66
N SER A 97 -3.15 16.90 -0.09
CA SER A 97 -3.94 16.25 0.96
C SER A 97 -5.42 16.45 0.64
N HIS A 98 -6.29 15.59 1.14
CA HIS A 98 -7.70 15.66 0.81
C HIS A 98 -8.59 15.21 1.97
N SER A 99 -9.59 16.00 2.31
CA SER A 99 -10.52 15.75 3.44
C SER A 99 -11.34 14.46 3.31
N ALA A 100 -11.44 13.89 2.12
CA ALA A 100 -12.10 12.61 1.89
C ALA A 100 -11.15 11.41 2.00
N THR A 101 -9.88 11.65 2.24
CA THR A 101 -8.87 10.61 2.48
C THR A 101 -8.50 10.59 3.95
N ARG A 102 -7.83 9.53 4.39
CA ARG A 102 -7.33 9.44 5.77
C ARG A 102 -6.21 10.42 6.06
N ASP A 103 -5.62 11.00 5.03
CA ASP A 103 -4.62 12.07 5.12
C ASP A 103 -5.26 13.44 4.87
N ASP A 104 -6.12 13.84 5.78
CA ASP A 104 -6.86 15.10 5.73
C ASP A 104 -6.14 16.27 6.42
N LYS A 105 -4.96 16.04 6.98
CA LYS A 105 -4.17 17.04 7.70
C LYS A 105 -2.96 17.48 6.91
N VAL A 106 -2.66 18.75 7.03
CA VAL A 106 -1.39 19.31 6.53
C VAL A 106 -0.30 18.95 7.55
N HIS A 107 0.75 18.27 7.11
CA HIS A 107 1.84 17.84 7.97
C HIS A 107 3.21 18.28 7.46
N GLY A 108 3.39 19.52 7.41
CA GLY A 108 4.63 20.16 7.06
C GLY A 108 4.48 21.28 6.06
N SER A 109 5.53 22.07 5.91
CA SER A 109 5.63 23.10 4.91
C SER A 109 7.09 23.39 4.59
N ILE A 110 7.36 23.70 3.33
CA ILE A 110 8.68 24.16 2.91
C ILE A 110 8.61 25.69 2.76
N LYS A 111 9.55 26.39 3.44
CA LYS A 111 9.75 27.82 3.29
C LYS A 111 11.12 28.05 2.68
N SER A 112 11.17 28.55 1.47
CA SER A 112 12.42 28.81 0.74
C SER A 112 12.19 29.91 -0.31
N THR A 113 13.26 30.51 -0.77
CA THR A 113 13.23 31.40 -1.94
C THR A 113 12.98 30.66 -3.25
N THR A 114 13.25 29.35 -3.26
CA THR A 114 12.98 28.47 -4.39
C THR A 114 12.33 27.18 -3.86
N VAL A 115 11.15 26.86 -4.37
CA VAL A 115 10.45 25.61 -4.08
C VAL A 115 10.39 24.81 -5.37
N LYS A 116 10.86 23.55 -5.30
CA LYS A 116 10.82 22.60 -6.40
C LYS A 116 9.58 21.72 -6.23
N SER A 117 8.78 21.60 -7.29
CA SER A 117 7.69 20.59 -7.37
C SER A 117 8.25 19.20 -7.64
N SER A 118 7.42 18.16 -7.47
CA SER A 118 7.73 16.84 -7.98
C SER A 118 7.96 16.86 -9.49
N ARG A 119 8.86 16.02 -9.97
CA ARG A 119 9.04 15.81 -11.41
C ARG A 119 7.87 15.00 -11.95
N MET A 120 7.25 15.50 -13.00
CA MET A 120 6.09 14.85 -13.61
C MET A 120 6.50 14.17 -14.93
N PHE A 121 6.08 12.93 -15.08
CA PHE A 121 6.07 12.21 -16.35
C PHE A 121 4.78 12.55 -17.09
N VAL A 122 4.88 12.81 -18.37
CA VAL A 122 3.75 13.03 -19.29
C VAL A 122 4.06 12.35 -20.61
N GLY A 123 3.21 11.44 -21.06
CA GLY A 123 3.39 10.73 -22.33
C GLY A 123 2.06 10.34 -22.96
N PHE A 124 1.97 10.40 -24.28
CA PHE A 124 0.86 9.87 -25.05
C PHE A 124 1.30 8.60 -25.77
N PHE A 125 0.45 7.55 -25.73
CA PHE A 125 0.78 6.21 -26.19
C PHE A 125 -0.36 5.63 -27.02
N ASP A 126 -0.02 4.77 -27.96
CA ASP A 126 -1.01 4.01 -28.74
C ASP A 126 -1.74 2.97 -27.88
N ASP A 127 -1.10 2.52 -26.80
CA ASP A 127 -1.70 1.73 -25.73
C ASP A 127 -1.30 2.33 -24.38
N TRP A 128 -2.27 2.80 -23.60
CA TRP A 128 -2.04 3.41 -22.31
C TRP A 128 -1.37 2.45 -21.29
N ARG A 129 -1.53 1.14 -21.45
CA ARG A 129 -0.92 0.13 -20.57
C ARG A 129 0.59 0.08 -20.77
N LEU A 130 1.06 0.16 -22.02
CA LEU A 130 2.48 0.34 -22.32
C LEU A 130 3.00 1.69 -21.81
N GLY A 131 2.14 2.71 -21.80
CA GLY A 131 2.42 3.99 -21.17
C GLY A 131 2.64 3.88 -19.67
N MET A 132 1.88 3.04 -18.98
CA MET A 132 2.08 2.76 -17.55
C MET A 132 3.38 1.99 -17.28
N GLU A 133 3.76 1.06 -18.16
CA GLU A 133 5.07 0.39 -18.09
C GLU A 133 6.22 1.39 -18.26
N THR A 134 6.11 2.29 -19.25
CA THR A 134 7.10 3.36 -19.46
C THR A 134 7.16 4.33 -18.28
N PHE A 135 6.03 4.62 -17.66
CA PHE A 135 6.01 5.37 -16.39
C PHE A 135 6.76 4.62 -15.28
N GLY A 136 6.60 3.30 -15.18
CA GLY A 136 7.37 2.47 -14.27
C GLY A 136 8.88 2.54 -14.54
N GLU A 137 9.30 2.52 -15.81
CA GLU A 137 10.70 2.69 -16.20
C GLU A 137 11.23 4.09 -15.85
N ALA A 138 10.44 5.13 -16.04
CA ALA A 138 10.79 6.50 -15.64
C ALA A 138 10.99 6.64 -14.13
N ASN A 139 10.16 5.96 -13.31
CA ASN A 139 10.39 5.85 -11.86
C ASN A 139 11.70 5.12 -11.55
N ALA A 140 11.97 4.01 -12.24
CA ALA A 140 13.20 3.24 -12.04
C ALA A 140 14.47 4.02 -12.45
N ALA A 141 14.36 4.99 -13.35
CA ALA A 141 15.46 5.89 -13.71
C ALA A 141 15.78 6.91 -12.59
N VAL A 142 14.79 7.27 -11.77
CA VAL A 142 14.97 8.16 -10.61
C VAL A 142 15.41 7.37 -9.38
N VAL A 143 14.73 6.27 -9.08
CA VAL A 143 15.05 5.35 -7.99
C VAL A 143 15.16 3.95 -8.56
N PRO A 144 16.39 3.43 -8.75
CA PRO A 144 16.61 2.13 -9.36
C PRO A 144 15.86 1.01 -8.63
N LYS A 145 15.16 0.16 -9.40
CA LYS A 145 14.50 -1.02 -8.86
C LYS A 145 15.53 -1.97 -8.22
N ARG A 146 15.13 -2.59 -7.12
CA ARG A 146 15.91 -3.68 -6.55
C ARG A 146 15.77 -4.92 -7.41
N GLU A 147 16.85 -5.67 -7.56
CA GLU A 147 16.81 -6.96 -8.22
C GLU A 147 15.91 -7.93 -7.45
N TRP A 148 15.02 -8.58 -8.16
CA TRP A 148 14.12 -9.59 -7.62
C TRP A 148 14.17 -10.86 -8.48
N THR A 149 14.74 -11.93 -7.91
CA THR A 149 15.02 -13.19 -8.62
C THR A 149 14.09 -14.34 -8.22
N LYS A 150 13.17 -14.11 -7.28
CA LYS A 150 12.35 -15.17 -6.67
C LYS A 150 10.96 -15.37 -7.31
N GLY A 151 10.69 -14.74 -8.44
CA GLY A 151 9.35 -14.75 -9.04
C GLY A 151 8.30 -13.97 -8.24
N THR A 152 7.07 -13.94 -8.73
CA THR A 152 5.97 -13.26 -8.05
C THR A 152 5.60 -13.99 -6.76
N PRO A 153 5.51 -13.30 -5.61
CA PRO A 153 5.03 -13.89 -4.38
C PRO A 153 3.59 -14.40 -4.56
N PHE A 154 3.41 -15.71 -4.39
CA PHE A 154 2.13 -16.39 -4.57
C PHE A 154 1.97 -17.47 -3.51
N GLY A 155 0.78 -17.61 -2.93
CA GLY A 155 0.56 -18.63 -1.92
C GLY A 155 -0.67 -18.39 -1.05
N TRP A 156 -0.59 -18.74 0.20
CA TRP A 156 -1.68 -18.68 1.17
C TRP A 156 -1.40 -17.63 2.26
N ASN A 157 -2.46 -17.00 2.75
CA ASN A 157 -2.43 -16.05 3.86
C ASN A 157 -3.58 -16.37 4.84
N SER A 158 -3.30 -16.32 6.14
CA SER A 158 -4.26 -16.76 7.17
C SER A 158 -5.51 -15.87 7.28
N TRP A 159 -5.47 -14.61 6.83
CA TRP A 159 -6.60 -13.70 7.01
C TRP A 159 -7.89 -14.22 6.34
N GLY A 160 -7.79 -14.68 5.11
CA GLY A 160 -8.95 -15.17 4.37
C GLY A 160 -9.60 -16.43 4.93
N GLY A 161 -8.81 -17.28 5.61
CA GLY A 161 -9.30 -18.56 6.14
C GLY A 161 -9.56 -18.58 7.64
N MET A 162 -8.85 -17.77 8.41
CA MET A 162 -8.88 -17.81 9.87
C MET A 162 -9.28 -16.48 10.52
N SER A 163 -9.07 -15.33 9.84
CA SER A 163 -9.34 -14.01 10.37
C SER A 163 -8.70 -13.81 11.76
N THR A 164 -9.51 -13.53 12.79
CA THR A 164 -9.06 -13.34 14.18
C THR A 164 -8.78 -14.63 14.96
N HIS A 165 -9.05 -15.79 14.34
CA HIS A 165 -8.98 -17.12 14.99
C HIS A 165 -7.71 -17.90 14.63
N VAL A 166 -6.64 -17.19 14.32
CA VAL A 166 -5.33 -17.81 14.07
C VAL A 166 -4.94 -18.66 15.27
N ASN A 167 -4.63 -19.94 15.02
CA ASN A 167 -4.21 -20.89 16.05
C ASN A 167 -3.14 -21.84 15.50
N TYR A 168 -2.35 -22.40 16.39
CA TYR A 168 -1.16 -23.15 16.04
C TYR A 168 -1.44 -24.39 15.18
N GLU A 169 -2.39 -25.24 15.57
CA GLU A 169 -2.74 -26.46 14.83
C GLU A 169 -3.28 -26.13 13.43
N GLY A 170 -4.13 -25.10 13.35
CA GLY A 170 -4.74 -24.68 12.10
C GLY A 170 -3.71 -24.17 11.09
N VAL A 171 -2.70 -23.43 11.52
CA VAL A 171 -1.68 -22.90 10.58
C VAL A 171 -0.72 -23.98 10.10
N LEU A 172 -0.38 -24.98 10.92
CA LEU A 172 0.37 -26.15 10.48
C LEU A 172 -0.44 -26.97 9.46
N SER A 173 -1.70 -27.26 9.78
CA SER A 173 -2.63 -27.96 8.88
C SER A 173 -2.80 -27.24 7.54
N ALA A 174 -2.87 -25.91 7.53
CA ALA A 174 -2.94 -25.14 6.29
C ALA A 174 -1.65 -25.27 5.45
N SER A 175 -0.48 -25.24 6.08
CA SER A 175 0.80 -25.50 5.40
C SER A 175 0.83 -26.90 4.76
N ASP A 176 0.41 -27.92 5.49
CA ASP A 176 0.34 -29.31 5.01
C ASP A 176 -0.66 -29.47 3.87
N PHE A 177 -1.83 -28.86 3.99
CA PHE A 177 -2.83 -28.83 2.92
C PHE A 177 -2.28 -28.21 1.63
N VAL A 178 -1.62 -27.07 1.74
CA VAL A 178 -0.97 -26.41 0.60
C VAL A 178 0.06 -27.34 -0.03
N LYS A 179 0.87 -28.03 0.78
CA LYS A 179 1.88 -28.98 0.32
C LYS A 179 1.27 -30.16 -0.42
N GLU A 180 0.27 -30.77 0.17
CA GLU A 180 -0.31 -32.02 -0.33
C GLU A 180 -1.23 -31.82 -1.54
N TYR A 181 -2.06 -30.79 -1.50
CA TYR A 181 -3.16 -30.65 -2.46
C TYR A 181 -2.96 -29.55 -3.51
N LEU A 182 -2.14 -28.53 -3.25
CA LEU A 182 -2.01 -27.39 -4.14
C LEU A 182 -0.63 -27.28 -4.79
N GLN A 183 0.43 -27.35 -4.01
CA GLN A 183 1.80 -27.07 -4.45
C GLN A 183 2.23 -27.98 -5.60
N GLY A 184 2.60 -27.37 -6.72
CA GLY A 184 2.97 -28.08 -7.94
C GLY A 184 1.79 -28.64 -8.75
N LYS A 185 0.55 -28.37 -8.36
CA LYS A 185 -0.65 -28.82 -9.06
C LYS A 185 -1.42 -27.64 -9.65
N GLY A 186 -1.98 -27.81 -10.85
CA GLY A 186 -2.83 -26.80 -11.49
C GLY A 186 -2.18 -25.43 -11.68
N GLY A 187 -0.85 -25.35 -11.75
CA GLY A 187 -0.10 -24.11 -11.85
C GLY A 187 0.13 -23.39 -10.52
N PHE A 188 -0.37 -23.92 -9.39
CA PHE A 188 -0.10 -23.34 -8.08
C PHE A 188 1.38 -23.45 -7.72
N GLY A 189 2.03 -22.30 -7.56
CA GLY A 189 3.47 -22.26 -7.34
C GLY A 189 4.30 -22.60 -8.59
N ALA A 190 3.80 -22.31 -9.80
CA ALA A 190 4.50 -22.59 -11.07
C ALA A 190 5.89 -21.92 -11.16
N SER A 191 6.12 -20.83 -10.42
CA SER A 191 7.44 -20.17 -10.28
C SER A 191 8.42 -20.97 -9.38
N GLY A 192 8.01 -22.09 -8.81
CA GLY A 192 8.79 -22.87 -7.86
C GLY A 192 8.80 -22.31 -6.43
N VAL A 193 8.13 -21.20 -6.18
CA VAL A 193 8.10 -20.55 -4.86
C VAL A 193 6.65 -20.43 -4.38
N VAL A 194 6.37 -20.96 -3.19
CA VAL A 194 5.06 -20.86 -2.52
C VAL A 194 5.24 -20.18 -1.17
N PHE A 195 4.50 -19.10 -0.96
CA PHE A 195 4.49 -18.34 0.29
C PHE A 195 3.34 -18.82 1.17
N VAL A 196 3.62 -19.05 2.44
CA VAL A 196 2.59 -19.38 3.45
C VAL A 196 2.76 -18.38 4.59
N GLY A 197 1.80 -17.48 4.72
CA GLY A 197 1.92 -16.31 5.57
C GLY A 197 0.88 -16.26 6.70
N LEU A 198 1.35 -15.93 7.90
CA LEU A 198 0.51 -15.50 9.00
C LEU A 198 0.15 -14.02 8.81
N ASP A 199 -1.13 -13.70 8.90
CA ASP A 199 -1.64 -12.35 8.87
C ASP A 199 -1.82 -11.80 10.30
N SER A 200 -2.58 -10.72 10.44
CA SER A 200 -2.98 -10.19 11.74
C SER A 200 -3.48 -11.30 12.68
N TYR A 201 -3.35 -11.10 13.98
CA TYR A 201 -3.56 -12.12 15.02
C TYR A 201 -2.57 -13.29 15.00
N TRP A 202 -1.41 -13.14 14.33
CA TRP A 202 -0.30 -14.07 14.49
C TRP A 202 0.21 -14.14 15.94
N ASP A 203 -0.01 -13.09 16.71
CA ASP A 203 0.32 -12.96 18.13
C ASP A 203 -0.62 -13.72 19.07
N ASN A 204 -1.62 -14.43 18.55
CA ASN A 204 -2.28 -15.53 19.26
C ASN A 204 -1.32 -16.71 19.50
N LEU A 205 -0.24 -16.81 18.73
CA LEU A 205 0.82 -17.80 18.87
C LEU A 205 1.97 -17.22 19.71
N ASN A 206 2.57 -18.04 20.55
CA ASN A 206 3.81 -17.66 21.23
C ASN A 206 5.02 -17.81 20.29
N TRP A 207 6.19 -17.32 20.70
CA TRP A 207 7.38 -17.30 19.85
C TRP A 207 7.89 -18.69 19.48
N GLU A 208 7.78 -19.68 20.37
CA GLU A 208 8.16 -21.06 20.08
C GLU A 208 7.28 -21.66 18.96
N GLN A 209 5.97 -21.41 19.02
CA GLN A 209 5.01 -21.82 17.99
C GLN A 209 5.28 -21.12 16.65
N LEU A 210 5.66 -19.85 16.67
CA LEU A 210 6.03 -19.09 15.46
C LEU A 210 7.30 -19.64 14.82
N GLU A 211 8.32 -19.96 15.60
CA GLU A 211 9.56 -20.58 15.12
C GLU A 211 9.29 -21.97 14.54
N ASP A 212 8.43 -22.75 15.19
CA ASP A 212 8.06 -24.07 14.71
C ASP A 212 7.25 -24.01 13.41
N PHE A 213 6.29 -23.09 13.32
CA PHE A 213 5.55 -22.83 12.07
C PHE A 213 6.50 -22.49 10.93
N ALA A 214 7.47 -21.60 11.17
CA ALA A 214 8.43 -21.21 10.12
C ALA A 214 9.28 -22.42 9.67
N ARG A 215 9.76 -23.26 10.60
CA ARG A 215 10.48 -24.51 10.28
C ARG A 215 9.62 -25.49 9.50
N HIS A 216 8.35 -25.64 9.89
CA HIS A 216 7.39 -26.51 9.24
C HIS A 216 7.14 -26.10 7.78
N CYS A 217 6.92 -24.81 7.53
CA CYS A 217 6.80 -24.29 6.17
C CYS A 217 8.05 -24.58 5.33
N ILE A 218 9.24 -24.36 5.90
CA ILE A 218 10.52 -24.63 5.21
C ILE A 218 10.64 -26.12 4.88
N ALA A 219 10.28 -27.00 5.80
CA ALA A 219 10.29 -28.45 5.56
C ALA A 219 9.31 -28.87 4.45
N ASN A 220 8.19 -28.15 4.30
CA ASN A 220 7.24 -28.32 3.21
C ASN A 220 7.70 -27.66 1.87
N GLY A 221 8.90 -27.05 1.84
CA GLY A 221 9.41 -26.34 0.66
C GLY A 221 8.69 -25.02 0.39
N GLN A 222 8.16 -24.40 1.43
CA GLN A 222 7.43 -23.14 1.39
C GLN A 222 8.27 -21.99 1.99
N VAL A 223 7.90 -20.75 1.66
CA VAL A 223 8.51 -19.56 2.24
C VAL A 223 7.58 -19.02 3.34
N PRO A 224 7.98 -19.11 4.62
CA PRO A 224 7.17 -18.60 5.72
C PRO A 224 7.12 -17.09 5.72
N GLY A 225 5.90 -16.54 5.84
CA GLY A 225 5.63 -15.11 5.92
C GLY A 225 4.95 -14.72 7.22
N ILE A 226 5.10 -13.44 7.59
CA ILE A 226 4.42 -12.85 8.74
C ILE A 226 3.94 -11.45 8.43
N TYR A 227 2.84 -11.05 9.05
CA TYR A 227 2.24 -9.72 8.96
C TYR A 227 2.73 -8.81 10.09
N TRP A 228 2.81 -7.51 9.82
CA TRP A 228 3.10 -6.54 10.85
C TRP A 228 2.65 -5.12 10.49
N THR A 229 2.41 -4.31 11.54
CA THR A 229 2.04 -2.90 11.44
C THR A 229 3.11 -2.04 12.11
N PRO A 230 4.09 -1.52 11.36
CA PRO A 230 5.26 -0.85 11.96
C PRO A 230 4.92 0.47 12.66
N PHE A 231 3.87 1.16 12.21
CA PHE A 231 3.55 2.52 12.63
C PHE A 231 2.27 2.63 13.48
N ASN A 232 1.76 1.50 13.97
CA ASN A 232 0.55 1.48 14.79
C ASN A 232 0.86 1.09 16.23
N ASP A 233 0.38 1.91 17.16
CA ASP A 233 0.29 1.62 18.57
C ASP A 233 -1.16 1.30 18.92
N TRP A 234 -1.48 0.00 19.04
CA TRP A 234 -2.84 -0.50 19.28
C TRP A 234 -3.29 -0.40 20.74
N PHE A 235 -2.39 -0.03 21.67
CA PHE A 235 -2.67 -0.01 23.08
C PHE A 235 -2.80 1.42 23.63
N PRO A 236 -3.62 1.63 24.66
CA PRO A 236 -3.86 2.97 25.21
C PRO A 236 -2.73 3.50 26.08
N ASP A 237 -1.93 2.61 26.73
CA ASP A 237 -0.87 3.03 27.64
C ASP A 237 0.35 3.56 26.89
N ASN A 238 0.58 4.87 27.01
CA ASN A 238 1.67 5.55 26.36
C ASN A 238 3.02 5.39 27.07
N GLU A 239 3.00 5.05 28.36
CA GLU A 239 4.19 4.98 29.21
C GLU A 239 4.78 3.57 29.32
N ARG A 240 4.18 2.60 28.66
CA ARG A 240 4.77 1.27 28.56
C ARG A 240 6.06 1.31 27.74
N ASP A 241 6.97 0.40 28.06
CA ASP A 241 8.23 0.26 27.32
C ASP A 241 7.96 -0.18 25.87
N ILE A 242 8.73 0.38 24.95
CA ILE A 242 8.72 -0.08 23.56
C ILE A 242 9.51 -1.40 23.46
N GLU A 243 9.11 -2.26 22.55
CA GLU A 243 9.76 -3.55 22.37
C GLU A 243 11.25 -3.38 22.02
N GLY A 244 12.09 -4.27 22.49
CA GLY A 244 13.54 -4.22 22.31
C GLY A 244 14.30 -3.74 23.54
N ASN A 245 13.62 -3.30 24.60
CA ASN A 245 14.21 -2.90 25.89
C ASN A 245 15.36 -1.87 25.76
N ASN A 246 15.21 -0.89 24.87
CA ASN A 246 16.23 0.12 24.58
C ASN A 246 16.02 1.42 25.39
N GLY A 247 15.24 1.39 26.47
CA GLY A 247 14.96 2.52 27.32
C GLY A 247 13.95 3.53 26.74
N TYR A 248 13.31 3.23 25.62
CA TYR A 248 12.28 4.07 25.04
C TYR A 248 10.88 3.70 25.53
N LYS A 249 10.02 4.71 25.60
CA LYS A 249 8.59 4.59 25.86
C LYS A 249 7.80 4.79 24.56
N TYR A 250 6.58 4.23 24.48
CA TYR A 250 5.70 4.48 23.34
C TYR A 250 5.34 5.95 23.17
N SER A 251 5.26 6.74 24.27
CA SER A 251 5.06 8.19 24.21
C SER A 251 6.11 8.93 23.37
N GLN A 252 7.32 8.36 23.24
CA GLN A 252 8.43 8.93 22.46
C GLN A 252 8.38 8.56 20.98
N SER A 253 7.49 7.65 20.59
CA SER A 253 7.30 7.21 19.22
C SER A 253 6.10 7.86 18.52
N HIS A 254 5.22 8.52 19.27
CA HIS A 254 3.96 9.00 18.71
C HIS A 254 4.12 10.19 17.76
N LEU A 255 3.51 10.07 16.60
CA LEU A 255 3.30 11.18 15.69
C LEU A 255 2.33 12.20 16.33
N LYS A 256 2.72 13.47 16.33
CA LYS A 256 1.93 14.55 16.93
C LYS A 256 1.56 15.59 15.88
N VAL A 257 0.29 15.97 15.86
CA VAL A 257 -0.22 17.09 15.04
C VAL A 257 -0.71 18.16 16.00
N ASN A 258 -0.16 19.36 15.92
CA ASN A 258 -0.45 20.46 16.86
C ASN A 258 -0.26 20.06 18.33
N GLY A 259 0.77 19.27 18.62
CA GLY A 259 1.09 18.78 19.96
C GLY A 259 0.22 17.64 20.48
N GLN A 260 -0.81 17.23 19.73
CA GLN A 260 -1.70 16.14 20.10
C GLN A 260 -1.31 14.83 19.39
N LYS A 261 -1.39 13.70 20.10
CA LYS A 261 -1.18 12.37 19.52
C LYS A 261 -2.16 12.14 18.36
N ARG A 262 -1.63 11.86 17.17
CA ARG A 262 -2.46 11.45 16.04
C ARG A 262 -2.97 10.03 16.24
N LYS A 263 -4.21 9.79 15.84
CA LYS A 263 -4.84 8.46 15.86
C LYS A 263 -5.46 8.16 14.52
N LEU A 264 -5.25 6.94 14.03
CA LEU A 264 -5.92 6.36 12.87
C LEU A 264 -6.35 4.92 13.20
N TYR A 265 -7.48 4.49 12.69
CA TYR A 265 -7.99 3.11 12.85
C TYR A 265 -8.13 2.67 14.31
N GLY A 266 -8.29 3.60 15.23
CA GLY A 266 -8.31 3.31 16.67
C GLY A 266 -6.94 3.19 17.34
N ALA A 267 -5.85 3.19 16.56
CA ALA A 267 -4.48 3.12 17.06
C ALA A 267 -3.82 4.49 17.15
N GLY A 268 -2.80 4.62 17.99
CA GLY A 268 -1.86 5.74 17.95
C GLY A 268 -0.94 5.62 16.73
N CYS A 269 -0.77 6.72 15.99
CA CYS A 269 0.20 6.79 14.89
C CYS A 269 1.62 6.95 15.45
N MET A 270 2.57 6.23 14.87
CA MET A 270 3.97 6.31 15.27
C MET A 270 4.77 7.11 14.22
N ASP A 271 5.62 7.99 14.69
CA ASP A 271 6.51 8.80 13.85
C ASP A 271 7.64 7.92 13.29
N PRO A 272 7.73 7.71 11.96
CA PRO A 272 8.76 6.86 11.38
C PRO A 272 10.18 7.42 11.54
N THR A 273 10.33 8.70 11.88
CA THR A 273 11.63 9.35 12.11
C THR A 273 12.08 9.29 13.59
N ALA A 274 11.19 8.93 14.51
CA ALA A 274 11.50 8.86 15.92
C ALA A 274 12.46 7.69 16.22
N PRO A 275 13.55 7.92 17.00
CA PRO A 275 14.47 6.84 17.37
C PRO A 275 13.78 5.66 18.08
N ALA A 276 12.74 5.92 18.85
CA ALA A 276 11.93 4.89 19.50
C ALA A 276 11.23 3.99 18.48
N THR A 277 10.64 4.55 17.44
CA THR A 277 10.00 3.79 16.35
C THR A 277 11.03 2.95 15.57
N LEU A 278 12.19 3.53 15.25
CA LEU A 278 13.27 2.81 14.56
C LEU A 278 13.81 1.66 15.42
N SER A 279 13.93 1.85 16.72
CA SER A 279 14.34 0.79 17.66
C SER A 279 13.36 -0.39 17.64
N ARG A 280 12.05 -0.11 17.69
CA ARG A 280 10.99 -1.12 17.59
C ARG A 280 11.03 -1.86 16.24
N ILE A 281 11.23 -1.14 15.16
CA ILE A 281 11.32 -1.75 13.81
C ILE A 281 12.49 -2.73 13.76
N ASN A 282 13.67 -2.32 14.21
CA ASN A 282 14.86 -3.18 14.22
C ASN A 282 14.62 -4.43 15.08
N TYR A 283 14.05 -4.26 16.27
CA TYR A 283 13.73 -5.39 17.16
C TYR A 283 12.82 -6.43 16.49
N PHE A 284 11.71 -6.01 15.89
CA PHE A 284 10.78 -6.95 15.27
C PHE A 284 11.35 -7.59 14.00
N ILE A 285 12.08 -6.83 13.17
CA ILE A 285 12.74 -7.40 11.99
C ILE A 285 13.75 -8.48 12.39
N ASP A 286 14.58 -8.20 13.40
CA ASP A 286 15.57 -9.18 13.88
C ASP A 286 14.88 -10.40 14.50
N LYS A 287 13.82 -10.19 15.26
CA LYS A 287 13.05 -11.25 15.90
C LYS A 287 12.37 -12.15 14.87
N PHE A 288 11.71 -11.58 13.85
CA PHE A 288 11.10 -12.34 12.77
C PHE A 288 12.13 -13.13 11.95
N LYS A 289 13.29 -12.52 11.66
CA LYS A 289 14.39 -13.20 11.00
C LYS A 289 14.93 -14.38 11.82
N ALA A 290 15.13 -14.16 13.12
CA ALA A 290 15.59 -15.23 14.04
C ALA A 290 14.59 -16.38 14.11
N ALA A 291 13.28 -16.09 14.14
CA ALA A 291 12.23 -17.10 14.10
C ALA A 291 12.11 -17.85 12.75
N GLY A 292 12.85 -17.42 11.72
CA GLY A 292 12.92 -18.13 10.43
C GLY A 292 12.03 -17.55 9.32
N PHE A 293 11.28 -16.48 9.58
CA PHE A 293 10.46 -15.84 8.55
C PHE A 293 11.32 -15.21 7.43
N LYS A 294 10.85 -15.32 6.19
CA LYS A 294 11.54 -14.86 4.98
C LYS A 294 10.73 -13.84 4.18
N TYR A 295 9.47 -13.63 4.52
CA TYR A 295 8.55 -12.70 3.89
C TYR A 295 7.81 -11.91 4.96
N LEU A 296 7.66 -10.61 4.76
CA LEU A 296 6.96 -9.71 5.67
C LEU A 296 5.90 -8.92 4.91
N LYS A 297 4.64 -9.06 5.32
CA LYS A 297 3.54 -8.20 4.88
C LYS A 297 3.46 -7.00 5.83
N LEU A 298 3.67 -5.81 5.31
CA LEU A 298 3.50 -4.55 6.04
C LEU A 298 2.14 -3.94 5.72
N ASP A 299 1.43 -3.52 6.76
CA ASP A 299 0.09 -2.94 6.64
C ASP A 299 -0.05 -1.64 7.44
N PHE A 300 -1.14 -0.92 7.23
CA PHE A 300 -1.45 0.36 7.88
C PHE A 300 -0.32 1.40 7.80
N LEU A 301 0.42 1.43 6.69
CA LEU A 301 1.56 2.30 6.52
C LEU A 301 1.21 3.80 6.58
N THR A 302 -0.03 4.15 6.25
CA THR A 302 -0.58 5.51 6.36
C THR A 302 -0.56 6.05 7.80
N ALA A 303 -0.42 5.21 8.80
CA ALA A 303 -0.26 5.65 10.20
C ALA A 303 1.08 6.37 10.45
N GLY A 304 2.08 6.16 9.60
CA GLY A 304 3.40 6.82 9.69
C GLY A 304 3.54 8.06 8.79
N MET A 305 2.46 8.51 8.21
CA MET A 305 2.47 9.62 7.24
C MET A 305 2.04 10.93 7.87
#